data_a58e5bd81b0a2214a10f41fea2d60779
#
_entry.id   a58e5bd81b0a2214a10f41fea2d60779
#
_cell.length_a   1.000
_cell.length_b   1.000
_cell.length_c   1.000
_cell.angle_alpha   90.00
_cell.angle_beta   90.00
_cell.angle_gamma   90.00
#
_symmetry.space_group_name_H-M   'P 1'
#
loop_
_entity.id
_entity.type
_entity.pdbx_description
1 polymer ?
#
loop_
_entity_poly.entity_id
_entity_poly.type
_entity_poly.pdbx_seq_one_letter_code
_entity_poly.pdbx_strand_id
1 'polypeptide(L)'
;MRGELFMLGGFVVAAAVTIALVMPPAIDPAAAQWTQTSSGPLTAADRDLLVKVRQAGLWEMPVGEYAQTRAESQRVKEVGKLIMEEHMDLDLITRQTAKKLGVALPDEPNADQQSWMAQLAAESGPAFDKDFANLLRAAHGKVFTVVAGVRAGTRNSEIRKFAQEGINYVMRHMGYLESTGLVDHSQLPEPPTPSPAPPVALAVEKRRHTS
;
A
#
# COMPACT_ATOMS: atom_id res chain seq x y z
N MET A 1 50.53 22.37 39.63
CA MET A 1 49.33 21.50 39.80
C MET A 1 48.02 22.04 39.21
N ARG A 2 47.86 23.29 38.76
CA ARG A 2 46.64 23.81 38.12
C ARG A 2 46.56 23.55 36.60
N GLY A 3 47.69 23.32 35.94
CA GLY A 3 47.72 23.11 34.48
C GLY A 3 47.32 21.67 34.02
N GLU A 4 47.61 20.69 34.84
CA GLU A 4 47.28 19.29 34.48
C GLU A 4 45.79 18.96 34.58
N LEU A 5 45.08 19.67 35.49
CA LEU A 5 43.63 19.49 35.63
C LEU A 5 42.86 20.00 34.39
N PHE A 6 43.35 21.06 33.75
CA PHE A 6 42.74 21.60 32.52
C PHE A 6 43.02 20.73 31.30
N MET A 7 44.17 20.06 31.22
CA MET A 7 44.45 19.12 30.13
C MET A 7 43.59 17.86 30.22
N LEU A 8 43.36 17.28 31.40
CA LEU A 8 42.49 16.13 31.58
C LEU A 8 41.02 16.46 31.21
N GLY A 9 40.54 17.64 31.64
CA GLY A 9 39.17 18.09 31.32
C GLY A 9 38.97 18.29 29.82
N GLY A 10 39.96 18.84 29.11
CA GLY A 10 39.91 19.04 27.65
C GLY A 10 39.88 17.72 26.87
N PHE A 11 40.63 16.71 27.29
CA PHE A 11 40.66 15.39 26.67
C PHE A 11 39.33 14.63 26.86
N VAL A 12 38.72 14.72 28.05
CA VAL A 12 37.43 14.06 28.32
C VAL A 12 36.30 14.69 27.50
N VAL A 13 36.27 16.04 27.37
CA VAL A 13 35.28 16.74 26.56
C VAL A 13 35.48 16.45 25.08
N ALA A 14 36.71 16.46 24.58
CA ALA A 14 37.02 16.13 23.18
C ALA A 14 36.63 14.66 22.84
N ALA A 15 36.93 13.71 23.74
CA ALA A 15 36.54 12.31 23.56
C ALA A 15 35.02 12.12 23.57
N ALA A 16 34.32 12.84 24.47
CA ALA A 16 32.85 12.76 24.52
C ALA A 16 32.18 13.34 23.26
N VAL A 17 32.70 14.45 22.73
CA VAL A 17 32.22 15.06 21.49
C VAL A 17 32.52 14.16 20.28
N THR A 18 33.71 13.54 20.23
CA THR A 18 34.07 12.62 19.15
C THR A 18 33.21 11.36 19.17
N ILE A 19 32.91 10.81 20.35
CA ILE A 19 32.01 9.66 20.49
C ILE A 19 30.60 10.03 20.02
N ALA A 20 30.10 11.22 20.38
CA ALA A 20 28.75 11.65 19.94
C ALA A 20 28.67 11.89 18.43
N LEU A 21 29.76 12.28 17.75
CA LEU A 21 29.82 12.49 16.30
C LEU A 21 30.03 11.19 15.51
N VAL A 22 30.58 10.15 16.14
CA VAL A 22 30.86 8.84 15.49
C VAL A 22 29.80 7.80 15.83
N MET A 23 29.02 7.99 16.91
CA MET A 23 27.90 7.10 17.19
C MET A 23 26.83 7.30 16.12
N PRO A 24 26.41 6.22 15.42
CA PRO A 24 25.24 6.31 14.57
C PRO A 24 24.06 6.81 15.41
N PRO A 25 23.16 7.63 14.85
CA PRO A 25 21.98 8.09 15.57
C PRO A 25 21.28 6.89 16.20
N ALA A 26 20.86 7.04 17.45
CA ALA A 26 20.12 5.99 18.14
C ALA A 26 18.96 5.54 17.22
N ILE A 27 18.97 4.27 16.84
CA ILE A 27 17.90 3.71 16.03
C ILE A 27 16.63 3.83 16.87
N ASP A 28 15.67 4.61 16.38
CA ASP A 28 14.34 4.69 16.99
C ASP A 28 13.84 3.25 17.19
N PRO A 29 13.45 2.85 18.41
CA PRO A 29 12.91 1.51 18.65
C PRO A 29 11.72 1.17 17.75
N ALA A 30 10.96 2.16 17.29
CA ALA A 30 9.92 2.00 16.28
C ALA A 30 10.49 1.73 14.87
N ALA A 31 11.70 2.20 14.55
CA ALA A 31 12.41 1.88 13.32
C ALA A 31 13.08 0.48 13.35
N ALA A 32 13.19 -0.14 14.53
CA ALA A 32 13.78 -1.46 14.72
C ALA A 32 12.81 -2.64 14.46
N GLN A 33 11.58 -2.40 13.99
CA GLN A 33 10.59 -3.46 13.69
C GLN A 33 10.79 -4.10 12.31
N TRP A 34 11.99 -4.27 11.86
CA TRP A 34 12.29 -5.04 10.65
C TRP A 34 13.08 -6.31 10.98
N THR A 35 12.86 -7.35 10.20
CA THR A 35 13.62 -8.61 10.28
C THR A 35 14.51 -8.71 9.06
N GLN A 36 15.80 -9.04 9.26
CA GLN A 36 16.70 -9.29 8.13
C GLN A 36 16.33 -10.62 7.46
N THR A 37 16.18 -10.59 6.13
CA THR A 37 15.96 -11.78 5.30
C THR A 37 17.03 -11.85 4.20
N SER A 38 17.10 -12.97 3.48
CA SER A 38 17.97 -13.11 2.30
C SER A 38 17.61 -12.15 1.16
N SER A 39 16.37 -11.61 1.18
CA SER A 39 15.86 -10.68 0.17
C SER A 39 15.94 -9.21 0.61
N GLY A 40 16.58 -8.93 1.74
CA GLY A 40 16.66 -7.61 2.36
C GLY A 40 15.80 -7.49 3.62
N PRO A 41 15.80 -6.32 4.27
CA PRO A 41 15.02 -6.10 5.47
C PRO A 41 13.51 -6.18 5.18
N LEU A 42 12.78 -6.87 6.05
CA LEU A 42 11.33 -7.03 5.99
C LEU A 42 10.70 -6.18 7.10
N THR A 43 10.02 -5.11 6.73
CA THR A 43 9.40 -4.14 7.64
C THR A 43 7.99 -4.55 8.07
N ALA A 44 7.41 -3.84 9.05
CA ALA A 44 6.01 -3.99 9.42
C ALA A 44 5.06 -3.69 8.24
N ALA A 45 5.35 -2.65 7.44
CA ALA A 45 4.57 -2.31 6.25
C ALA A 45 4.63 -3.39 5.17
N ASP A 46 5.77 -4.05 5.00
CA ASP A 46 5.91 -5.18 4.07
C ASP A 46 5.04 -6.38 4.49
N ARG A 47 4.98 -6.68 5.79
CA ARG A 47 4.13 -7.74 6.34
C ARG A 47 2.64 -7.39 6.23
N ASP A 48 2.27 -6.16 6.56
CA ASP A 48 0.91 -5.65 6.47
C ASP A 48 0.37 -5.70 5.03
N LEU A 49 1.22 -5.43 4.04
CA LEU A 49 0.85 -5.59 2.63
C LEU A 49 0.41 -7.02 2.32
N LEU A 50 1.19 -8.04 2.74
CA LEU A 50 0.84 -9.44 2.51
C LEU A 50 -0.48 -9.82 3.21
N VAL A 51 -0.68 -9.33 4.44
CA VAL A 51 -1.93 -9.54 5.20
C VAL A 51 -3.11 -8.91 4.47
N LYS A 52 -3.00 -7.67 4.04
CA LYS A 52 -4.08 -6.94 3.34
C LYS A 52 -4.45 -7.58 2.01
N VAL A 53 -3.47 -8.00 1.23
CA VAL A 53 -3.74 -8.69 -0.05
C VAL A 53 -4.38 -10.05 0.18
N ARG A 54 -3.94 -10.78 1.22
CA ARG A 54 -4.61 -12.04 1.63
C ARG A 54 -6.06 -11.81 2.01
N GLN A 55 -6.32 -10.79 2.84
CA GLN A 55 -7.67 -10.43 3.26
C GLN A 55 -8.55 -9.99 2.08
N ALA A 56 -7.98 -9.28 1.09
CA ALA A 56 -8.69 -8.94 -0.14
C ALA A 56 -9.19 -10.22 -0.85
N GLY A 57 -8.33 -11.21 -1.07
CA GLY A 57 -8.74 -12.47 -1.68
C GLY A 57 -9.82 -13.21 -0.89
N LEU A 58 -9.74 -13.20 0.45
CA LEU A 58 -10.69 -13.90 1.32
C LEU A 58 -12.13 -13.37 1.21
N TRP A 59 -12.35 -12.12 0.84
CA TRP A 59 -13.70 -11.58 0.67
C TRP A 59 -14.08 -11.41 -0.81
N GLU A 60 -13.15 -11.07 -1.69
CA GLU A 60 -13.47 -10.78 -3.08
C GLU A 60 -13.74 -12.04 -3.91
N MET A 61 -13.10 -13.17 -3.58
CA MET A 61 -13.42 -14.43 -4.26
C MET A 61 -14.88 -14.87 -3.99
N PRO A 62 -15.37 -14.97 -2.73
CA PRO A 62 -16.78 -15.28 -2.48
C PRO A 62 -17.75 -14.26 -3.06
N VAL A 63 -17.42 -12.96 -3.01
CA VAL A 63 -18.29 -11.91 -3.56
C VAL A 63 -18.35 -11.98 -5.09
N GLY A 64 -17.26 -12.35 -5.77
CA GLY A 64 -17.25 -12.64 -7.20
C GLY A 64 -18.14 -13.84 -7.56
N GLU A 65 -18.21 -14.85 -6.70
CA GLU A 65 -19.14 -15.97 -6.83
C GLU A 65 -20.61 -15.52 -6.61
N TYR A 66 -20.86 -14.66 -5.61
CA TYR A 66 -22.21 -14.09 -5.41
C TYR A 66 -22.70 -13.36 -6.65
N ALA A 67 -21.84 -12.66 -7.38
CA ALA A 67 -22.20 -11.96 -8.59
C ALA A 67 -22.80 -12.90 -9.67
N GLN A 68 -22.39 -14.16 -9.74
CA GLN A 68 -22.88 -15.11 -10.74
C GLN A 68 -24.37 -15.40 -10.58
N THR A 69 -24.88 -15.39 -9.35
CA THR A 69 -26.26 -15.76 -9.02
C THR A 69 -27.12 -14.59 -8.59
N ARG A 70 -26.55 -13.51 -8.08
CA ARG A 70 -27.24 -12.36 -7.49
C ARG A 70 -27.29 -11.15 -8.39
N ALA A 71 -26.31 -10.95 -9.25
CA ALA A 71 -26.29 -9.81 -10.16
C ALA A 71 -27.38 -9.94 -11.24
N GLU A 72 -27.98 -8.82 -11.61
CA GLU A 72 -28.83 -8.70 -12.78
C GLU A 72 -28.00 -8.40 -14.02
N SER A 73 -27.07 -7.45 -13.91
CA SER A 73 -26.19 -7.02 -14.99
C SER A 73 -25.23 -8.12 -15.43
N GLN A 74 -25.27 -8.46 -16.72
CA GLN A 74 -24.30 -9.39 -17.31
C GLN A 74 -22.86 -8.90 -17.14
N ARG A 75 -22.64 -7.58 -17.22
CA ARG A 75 -21.29 -7.00 -17.03
C ARG A 75 -20.80 -7.16 -15.59
N VAL A 76 -21.66 -7.03 -14.59
CA VAL A 76 -21.29 -7.28 -13.19
C VAL A 76 -20.92 -8.76 -12.97
N LYS A 77 -21.65 -9.70 -13.57
CA LYS A 77 -21.28 -11.13 -13.54
C LYS A 77 -19.90 -11.38 -14.13
N GLU A 78 -19.63 -10.83 -15.31
CA GLU A 78 -18.31 -10.95 -15.96
C GLU A 78 -17.19 -10.36 -15.10
N VAL A 79 -17.39 -9.16 -14.56
CA VAL A 79 -16.41 -8.49 -13.70
C VAL A 79 -16.19 -9.30 -12.41
N GLY A 80 -17.26 -9.78 -11.77
CA GLY A 80 -17.17 -10.64 -10.60
C GLY A 80 -16.36 -11.90 -10.86
N LYS A 81 -16.58 -12.55 -12.01
CA LYS A 81 -15.81 -13.73 -12.42
C LYS A 81 -14.32 -13.40 -12.62
N LEU A 82 -14.01 -12.34 -13.35
CA LEU A 82 -12.62 -11.91 -13.60
C LEU A 82 -11.88 -11.61 -12.28
N ILE A 83 -12.50 -10.84 -11.39
CA ILE A 83 -11.92 -10.50 -10.08
C ILE A 83 -11.70 -11.78 -9.26
N MET A 84 -12.67 -12.70 -9.22
CA MET A 84 -12.54 -13.96 -8.50
C MET A 84 -11.36 -14.79 -9.02
N GLU A 85 -11.26 -14.99 -10.33
CA GLU A 85 -10.21 -15.78 -10.96
C GLU A 85 -8.82 -15.15 -10.72
N GLU A 86 -8.69 -13.85 -10.91
CA GLU A 86 -7.44 -13.14 -10.68
C GLU A 86 -7.04 -13.12 -9.18
N HIS A 87 -8.00 -13.11 -8.26
CA HIS A 87 -7.70 -13.25 -6.83
C HIS A 87 -7.26 -14.67 -6.44
N MET A 88 -7.70 -15.71 -7.15
CA MET A 88 -7.15 -17.05 -6.94
C MET A 88 -5.66 -17.12 -7.27
N ASP A 89 -5.24 -16.51 -8.37
CA ASP A 89 -3.83 -16.42 -8.76
C ASP A 89 -3.02 -15.56 -7.79
N LEU A 90 -3.56 -14.40 -7.43
CA LEU A 90 -2.90 -13.48 -6.49
C LEU A 90 -2.78 -14.10 -5.10
N ASP A 91 -3.75 -14.88 -4.64
CA ASP A 91 -3.68 -15.59 -3.37
C ASP A 91 -2.56 -16.64 -3.35
N LEU A 92 -2.38 -17.37 -4.45
CA LEU A 92 -1.26 -18.30 -4.59
C LEU A 92 0.08 -17.58 -4.46
N ILE A 93 0.26 -16.47 -5.18
CA ILE A 93 1.47 -15.64 -5.11
C ILE A 93 1.68 -15.10 -3.69
N THR A 94 0.61 -14.64 -3.03
CA THR A 94 0.64 -14.11 -1.66
C THR A 94 1.11 -15.16 -0.67
N ARG A 95 0.53 -16.36 -0.71
CA ARG A 95 0.92 -17.48 0.17
C ARG A 95 2.37 -17.92 -0.05
N GLN A 96 2.81 -18.00 -1.31
CA GLN A 96 4.21 -18.35 -1.64
C GLN A 96 5.18 -17.31 -1.12
N THR A 97 4.89 -16.02 -1.32
CA THR A 97 5.72 -14.92 -0.84
C THR A 97 5.77 -14.87 0.69
N ALA A 98 4.61 -15.02 1.35
CA ALA A 98 4.51 -15.05 2.80
C ALA A 98 5.29 -16.24 3.40
N LYS A 99 5.16 -17.43 2.82
CA LYS A 99 5.93 -18.63 3.23
C LYS A 99 7.43 -18.39 3.11
N LYS A 100 7.89 -17.82 1.99
CA LYS A 100 9.30 -17.51 1.75
C LYS A 100 9.87 -16.52 2.76
N LEU A 101 9.06 -15.56 3.21
CA LEU A 101 9.46 -14.51 4.13
C LEU A 101 9.12 -14.80 5.60
N GLY A 102 8.51 -15.94 5.90
CA GLY A 102 8.11 -16.31 7.26
C GLY A 102 7.01 -15.41 7.84
N VAL A 103 6.06 -14.96 7.00
CA VAL A 103 4.94 -14.12 7.41
C VAL A 103 3.68 -14.97 7.60
N ALA A 104 3.07 -14.89 8.79
CA ALA A 104 1.77 -15.51 9.04
C ALA A 104 0.66 -14.73 8.32
N LEU A 105 -0.25 -15.44 7.67
CA LEU A 105 -1.39 -14.86 6.97
C LEU A 105 -2.70 -15.20 7.71
N PRO A 106 -3.70 -14.29 7.67
CA PRO A 106 -5.02 -14.56 8.23
C PRO A 106 -5.78 -15.59 7.37
N ASP A 107 -6.72 -16.27 8.04
CA ASP A 107 -7.65 -17.20 7.40
C ASP A 107 -9.04 -16.60 7.18
N GLU A 108 -9.29 -15.40 7.74
CA GLU A 108 -10.56 -14.69 7.67
C GLU A 108 -10.38 -13.26 7.15
N PRO A 109 -11.38 -12.70 6.44
CA PRO A 109 -11.45 -11.27 6.13
C PRO A 109 -11.50 -10.44 7.42
N ASN A 110 -11.14 -9.16 7.34
CA ASN A 110 -11.33 -8.25 8.48
C ASN A 110 -12.83 -7.92 8.70
N ALA A 111 -13.15 -7.27 9.83
CA ALA A 111 -14.54 -7.01 10.23
C ALA A 111 -15.33 -6.19 9.20
N ASP A 112 -14.71 -5.17 8.56
CA ASP A 112 -15.36 -4.37 7.54
C ASP A 112 -15.70 -5.23 6.30
N GLN A 113 -14.75 -6.06 5.87
CA GLN A 113 -14.93 -6.96 4.73
C GLN A 113 -16.02 -8.01 4.99
N GLN A 114 -16.07 -8.56 6.21
CA GLN A 114 -17.15 -9.47 6.62
C GLN A 114 -18.52 -8.77 6.57
N SER A 115 -18.59 -7.50 7.00
CA SER A 115 -19.81 -6.71 6.91
C SER A 115 -20.23 -6.46 5.46
N TRP A 116 -19.30 -6.14 4.57
CA TRP A 116 -19.58 -5.96 3.13
C TRP A 116 -20.02 -7.26 2.47
N MET A 117 -19.41 -8.40 2.83
CA MET A 117 -19.85 -9.71 2.36
C MET A 117 -21.28 -10.01 2.82
N ALA A 118 -21.62 -9.74 4.08
CA ALA A 118 -22.96 -9.96 4.61
C ALA A 118 -24.00 -9.07 3.91
N GLN A 119 -23.67 -7.79 3.64
CA GLN A 119 -24.51 -6.88 2.88
C GLN A 119 -24.78 -7.43 1.49
N LEU A 120 -23.74 -7.72 0.71
CA LEU A 120 -23.88 -8.24 -0.67
C LEU A 120 -24.57 -9.61 -0.71
N ALA A 121 -24.39 -10.45 0.32
CA ALA A 121 -25.10 -11.73 0.42
C ALA A 121 -26.62 -11.57 0.65
N ALA A 122 -27.05 -10.45 1.19
CA ALA A 122 -28.48 -10.15 1.41
C ALA A 122 -29.16 -9.48 0.20
N GLU A 123 -28.39 -8.98 -0.76
CA GLU A 123 -28.87 -8.23 -1.92
C GLU A 123 -28.98 -9.09 -3.17
N SER A 124 -29.74 -8.61 -4.17
CA SER A 124 -29.83 -9.16 -5.52
C SER A 124 -30.32 -8.12 -6.53
N GLY A 125 -30.16 -8.39 -7.81
CA GLY A 125 -30.60 -7.50 -8.90
C GLY A 125 -29.83 -6.16 -8.88
N PRO A 126 -30.51 -5.06 -9.24
CA PRO A 126 -29.86 -3.75 -9.37
C PRO A 126 -29.22 -3.23 -8.08
N ALA A 127 -29.74 -3.59 -6.91
CA ALA A 127 -29.15 -3.21 -5.62
C ALA A 127 -27.78 -3.87 -5.43
N PHE A 128 -27.70 -5.19 -5.64
CA PHE A 128 -26.44 -5.92 -5.64
C PHE A 128 -25.44 -5.33 -6.64
N ASP A 129 -25.88 -5.10 -7.88
CA ASP A 129 -25.00 -4.59 -8.96
C ASP A 129 -24.36 -3.27 -8.57
N LYS A 130 -25.15 -2.34 -8.05
CA LYS A 130 -24.68 -1.04 -7.60
C LYS A 130 -23.68 -1.14 -6.43
N ASP A 131 -24.04 -1.90 -5.40
CA ASP A 131 -23.23 -1.98 -4.18
C ASP A 131 -21.98 -2.81 -4.43
N PHE A 132 -22.03 -3.87 -5.24
CA PHE A 132 -20.86 -4.60 -5.72
C PHE A 132 -19.85 -3.64 -6.38
N ALA A 133 -20.28 -2.85 -7.38
CA ALA A 133 -19.39 -1.95 -8.10
C ALA A 133 -18.75 -0.90 -7.17
N ASN A 134 -19.54 -0.30 -6.29
CA ASN A 134 -19.07 0.80 -5.44
C ASN A 134 -18.22 0.33 -4.26
N LEU A 135 -18.61 -0.74 -3.55
CA LEU A 135 -17.83 -1.28 -2.44
C LEU A 135 -16.46 -1.80 -2.91
N LEU A 136 -16.43 -2.61 -3.99
CA LEU A 136 -15.17 -3.11 -4.51
C LEU A 136 -14.30 -1.98 -5.05
N ARG A 137 -14.88 -1.02 -5.79
CA ARG A 137 -14.10 0.11 -6.32
C ARG A 137 -13.47 0.94 -5.22
N ALA A 138 -14.21 1.23 -4.15
CA ALA A 138 -13.69 1.98 -3.00
C ALA A 138 -12.58 1.18 -2.27
N ALA A 139 -12.76 -0.12 -2.08
CA ALA A 139 -11.76 -0.99 -1.46
C ALA A 139 -10.47 -1.03 -2.29
N HIS A 140 -10.56 -1.16 -3.62
CA HIS A 140 -9.41 -1.13 -4.53
C HIS A 140 -8.67 0.22 -4.48
N GLY A 141 -9.37 1.35 -4.41
CA GLY A 141 -8.76 2.66 -4.23
C GLY A 141 -7.96 2.78 -2.93
N LYS A 142 -8.50 2.24 -1.83
CA LYS A 142 -7.80 2.23 -0.52
C LYS A 142 -6.55 1.36 -0.55
N VAL A 143 -6.65 0.13 -1.07
CA VAL A 143 -5.51 -0.79 -1.11
C VAL A 143 -4.44 -0.32 -2.09
N PHE A 144 -4.81 0.35 -3.18
CA PHE A 144 -3.85 0.91 -4.14
C PHE A 144 -2.82 1.82 -3.48
N THR A 145 -3.26 2.71 -2.59
CA THR A 145 -2.34 3.63 -1.88
C THR A 145 -1.34 2.87 -1.00
N VAL A 146 -1.77 1.78 -0.36
CA VAL A 146 -0.90 0.93 0.45
C VAL A 146 0.13 0.20 -0.43
N VAL A 147 -0.34 -0.46 -1.49
CA VAL A 147 0.53 -1.22 -2.40
C VAL A 147 1.56 -0.31 -3.07
N ALA A 148 1.13 0.86 -3.57
CA ALA A 148 2.00 1.84 -4.20
C ALA A 148 3.04 2.39 -3.22
N GLY A 149 2.64 2.71 -1.99
CA GLY A 149 3.54 3.18 -0.94
C GLY A 149 4.61 2.15 -0.58
N VAL A 150 4.21 0.89 -0.38
CA VAL A 150 5.16 -0.20 -0.13
C VAL A 150 6.07 -0.43 -1.33
N ARG A 151 5.52 -0.45 -2.56
CA ARG A 151 6.32 -0.61 -3.78
C ARG A 151 7.39 0.47 -3.92
N ALA A 152 7.08 1.70 -3.56
CA ALA A 152 8.00 2.83 -3.65
C ALA A 152 9.11 2.77 -2.58
N GLY A 153 8.81 2.29 -1.36
CA GLY A 153 9.70 2.41 -0.21
C GLY A 153 10.38 1.12 0.25
N THR A 154 9.88 -0.07 -0.12
CA THR A 154 10.43 -1.33 0.38
C THR A 154 11.87 -1.59 -0.08
N ARG A 155 12.70 -2.05 0.86
CA ARG A 155 14.07 -2.51 0.59
C ARG A 155 14.14 -4.02 0.37
N ASN A 156 13.04 -4.74 0.57
CA ASN A 156 12.96 -6.18 0.34
C ASN A 156 12.65 -6.46 -1.14
N SER A 157 13.51 -7.23 -1.81
CA SER A 157 13.38 -7.49 -3.24
C SER A 157 12.18 -8.36 -3.60
N GLU A 158 11.78 -9.30 -2.71
CA GLU A 158 10.58 -10.14 -2.92
C GLU A 158 9.30 -9.31 -2.74
N ILE A 159 9.24 -8.48 -1.71
CA ILE A 159 8.10 -7.58 -1.51
C ILE A 159 7.98 -6.57 -2.65
N ARG A 160 9.12 -6.09 -3.20
CA ARG A 160 9.10 -5.17 -4.35
C ARG A 160 8.48 -5.82 -5.59
N LYS A 161 8.79 -7.10 -5.85
CA LYS A 161 8.16 -7.87 -6.94
C LYS A 161 6.67 -8.07 -6.65
N PHE A 162 6.35 -8.57 -5.47
CA PHE A 162 4.97 -8.80 -5.04
C PHE A 162 4.10 -7.52 -5.12
N ALA A 163 4.61 -6.40 -4.63
CA ALA A 163 3.90 -5.12 -4.71
C ALA A 163 3.71 -4.63 -6.15
N GLN A 164 4.66 -4.90 -7.05
CA GLN A 164 4.49 -4.59 -8.47
C GLN A 164 3.34 -5.40 -9.09
N GLU A 165 3.28 -6.70 -8.81
CA GLU A 165 2.16 -7.54 -9.26
C GLU A 165 0.84 -7.05 -8.66
N GLY A 166 0.83 -6.73 -7.36
CA GLY A 166 -0.35 -6.16 -6.70
C GLY A 166 -0.85 -4.88 -7.36
N ILE A 167 0.05 -3.96 -7.76
CA ILE A 167 -0.34 -2.76 -8.52
C ILE A 167 -1.03 -3.14 -9.83
N ASN A 168 -0.47 -4.10 -10.56
CA ASN A 168 -1.02 -4.52 -11.85
C ASN A 168 -2.44 -5.09 -11.70
N TYR A 169 -2.68 -5.94 -10.69
CA TYR A 169 -4.01 -6.47 -10.38
C TYR A 169 -4.98 -5.36 -9.98
N VAL A 170 -4.63 -4.52 -9.02
CA VAL A 170 -5.51 -3.45 -8.53
C VAL A 170 -5.92 -2.48 -9.65
N MET A 171 -4.99 -2.09 -10.51
CA MET A 171 -5.28 -1.21 -11.65
C MET A 171 -6.27 -1.84 -12.64
N ARG A 172 -6.10 -3.15 -12.96
CA ARG A 172 -7.04 -3.86 -13.82
C ARG A 172 -8.42 -3.96 -13.20
N HIS A 173 -8.49 -4.35 -11.92
CA HIS A 173 -9.76 -4.50 -11.19
C HIS A 173 -10.52 -3.18 -11.12
N MET A 174 -9.85 -2.06 -10.84
CA MET A 174 -10.50 -0.74 -10.91
C MET A 174 -11.11 -0.49 -12.30
N GLY A 175 -10.37 -0.76 -13.36
CA GLY A 175 -10.88 -0.64 -14.73
C GLY A 175 -12.05 -1.56 -15.02
N TYR A 176 -12.04 -2.82 -14.52
CA TYR A 176 -13.17 -3.73 -14.66
C TYR A 176 -14.42 -3.18 -13.95
N LEU A 177 -14.27 -2.71 -12.72
CA LEU A 177 -15.37 -2.16 -11.93
C LEU A 177 -15.96 -0.89 -12.58
N GLU A 178 -15.10 0.01 -13.02
CA GLU A 178 -15.49 1.24 -13.73
C GLU A 178 -16.24 0.92 -15.05
N SER A 179 -15.87 -0.17 -15.73
CA SER A 179 -16.53 -0.61 -16.97
C SER A 179 -17.96 -1.12 -16.79
N THR A 180 -18.40 -1.33 -15.54
CA THR A 180 -19.82 -1.64 -15.24
C THR A 180 -20.74 -0.44 -15.49
N GLY A 181 -20.19 0.79 -15.47
CA GLY A 181 -20.94 2.04 -15.54
C GLY A 181 -21.74 2.37 -14.27
N LEU A 182 -21.52 1.62 -13.17
CA LEU A 182 -22.27 1.75 -11.91
C LEU A 182 -21.48 2.43 -10.79
N VAL A 183 -20.19 2.71 -11.03
CA VAL A 183 -19.34 3.38 -10.03
C VAL A 183 -19.73 4.82 -9.88
N ASP A 184 -20.06 5.22 -8.66
CA ASP A 184 -20.27 6.61 -8.28
C ASP A 184 -18.94 7.28 -7.90
N HIS A 185 -18.33 7.97 -8.85
CA HIS A 185 -17.06 8.65 -8.65
C HIS A 185 -17.13 9.79 -7.64
N SER A 186 -18.33 10.32 -7.35
CA SER A 186 -18.50 11.38 -6.33
C SER A 186 -18.28 10.85 -4.89
N GLN A 187 -18.36 9.55 -4.69
CA GLN A 187 -18.12 8.88 -3.41
C GLN A 187 -16.65 8.50 -3.19
N LEU A 188 -15.80 8.68 -4.19
CA LEU A 188 -14.38 8.38 -4.07
C LEU A 188 -13.65 9.47 -3.27
N PRO A 189 -12.58 9.13 -2.53
CA PRO A 189 -11.74 10.13 -1.86
C PRO A 189 -11.18 11.14 -2.85
N GLU A 190 -11.14 12.40 -2.44
CA GLU A 190 -10.51 13.46 -3.23
C GLU A 190 -9.03 13.14 -3.50
N PRO A 191 -8.52 13.47 -4.70
CA PRO A 191 -7.09 13.37 -4.99
C PRO A 191 -6.27 14.25 -4.04
N PRO A 192 -5.01 13.88 -3.73
CA PRO A 192 -4.14 14.71 -2.91
C PRO A 192 -4.01 16.11 -3.51
N THR A 193 -4.18 17.14 -2.69
CA THR A 193 -3.95 18.52 -3.13
C THR A 193 -2.50 18.71 -3.54
N PRO A 194 -2.21 19.24 -4.74
CA PRO A 194 -0.84 19.54 -5.15
C PRO A 194 -0.18 20.50 -4.18
N SER A 195 1.08 20.27 -3.81
CA SER A 195 1.87 21.26 -3.10
C SER A 195 1.95 22.53 -3.94
N PRO A 196 1.86 23.73 -3.33
CA PRO A 196 2.07 24.98 -4.07
C PRO A 196 3.40 24.92 -4.81
N ALA A 197 3.40 25.16 -6.11
CA ALA A 197 4.66 25.26 -6.85
C ALA A 197 5.49 26.41 -6.24
N PRO A 198 6.80 26.23 -6.07
CA PRO A 198 7.64 27.33 -5.65
C PRO A 198 7.50 28.47 -6.68
N PRO A 199 7.51 29.75 -6.24
CA PRO A 199 7.39 30.87 -7.17
C PRO A 199 8.46 30.75 -8.24
N VAL A 200 8.04 30.69 -9.50
CA VAL A 200 8.96 30.68 -10.64
C VAL A 200 9.65 32.04 -10.65
N ALA A 201 10.93 32.07 -10.28
CA ALA A 201 11.75 33.27 -10.46
C ALA A 201 11.83 33.56 -11.95
N LEU A 202 11.07 34.54 -12.43
CA LEU A 202 11.23 35.08 -13.78
C LEU A 202 12.62 35.65 -13.86
N ALA A 203 13.53 34.96 -14.55
CA ALA A 203 14.82 35.49 -14.93
C ALA A 203 14.56 36.65 -15.89
N VAL A 204 14.57 37.88 -15.35
CA VAL A 204 14.61 39.09 -16.21
C VAL A 204 15.98 39.15 -16.83
N GLU A 205 16.09 38.63 -18.03
CA GLU A 205 17.27 38.78 -18.89
C GLU A 205 17.43 40.27 -19.24
N LYS A 206 18.25 41.00 -18.48
CA LYS A 206 18.69 42.34 -18.86
C LYS A 206 19.51 42.24 -20.12
N ARG A 207 18.89 42.41 -21.31
CA ARG A 207 19.59 42.70 -22.55
C ARG A 207 20.33 44.01 -22.32
N ARG A 208 21.63 43.94 -22.16
CA ARG A 208 22.51 45.10 -22.27
C ARG A 208 22.57 45.49 -23.75
N HIS A 209 21.89 46.54 -24.10
CA HIS A 209 22.19 47.27 -25.34
C HIS A 209 23.54 47.95 -25.13
N THR A 210 24.56 47.47 -25.80
CA THR A 210 25.81 48.20 -26.06
C THR A 210 25.59 48.99 -27.33
N SER A 211 25.60 50.31 -27.16
CA SER A 211 25.74 51.29 -28.29
C SER A 211 27.17 51.31 -28.72
#